data_81ae263f6b954e32728f53695f58e884
#
_entry.id   81ae263f6b954e32728f53695f58e884
#
_cell.length_a   1.000
_cell.length_b   1.000
_cell.length_c   1.000
_cell.angle_alpha   90.00
_cell.angle_beta   90.00
_cell.angle_gamma   90.00
#
_symmetry.space_group_name_H-M   'P 1'
#
loop_
_entity.id
_entity.type
_entity.pdbx_description
1 polymer ?
#
loop_
_entity_poly.entity_id
_entity_poly.type
_entity_poly.pdbx_seq_one_letter_code
_entity_poly.pdbx_strand_id
1 'polypeptide(L)'
;GEVLFDIKDHGVMGFVEVLKKLPDLFKLRDDFEKVMDERKPDCLITVDYPGFNMKLAKLAHDKGIPVVSYIAPSAWAWHKSRAKKVAKIVDKVACIFPFEYDVYKEAGAYVEFVGHPLVDIVKPSMTKEEAMAFAGKEEGKKLILLMPGSRLMEIEKMLPTLLEAAKIIKKQLPEVSFVMPRAGTIPISLLEEKIQASGLDVKITEGNNYDLFSVADLALATSGTVTLEAALCGLGSVIVYKTNPVTYFIAKLLVNIP
;
A
#
# COMPACT_ATOMS: atom_id res chain seq x y z
N GLY A 1 -13.53 -17.06 11.61
CA GLY A 1 -13.71 -17.56 10.25
C GLY A 1 -12.75 -18.70 9.97
N GLU A 2 -13.03 -19.48 8.93
CA GLU A 2 -12.17 -20.55 8.45
C GLU A 2 -11.25 -19.98 7.35
N VAL A 3 -9.93 -20.22 7.45
CA VAL A 3 -8.96 -19.87 6.40
C VAL A 3 -8.83 -21.08 5.47
N LEU A 4 -9.26 -20.94 4.22
CA LEU A 4 -9.18 -22.00 3.23
C LEU A 4 -7.83 -22.02 2.49
N PHE A 5 -7.29 -20.83 2.21
CA PHE A 5 -6.03 -20.65 1.49
C PHE A 5 -5.27 -19.48 2.14
N ASP A 6 -3.96 -19.64 2.37
CA ASP A 6 -3.12 -18.56 2.88
C ASP A 6 -2.47 -17.81 1.71
N ILE A 7 -2.64 -16.48 1.66
CA ILE A 7 -2.06 -15.62 0.63
C ILE A 7 -0.53 -15.59 0.69
N LYS A 8 0.08 -15.94 1.84
CA LYS A 8 1.54 -16.03 1.98
C LYS A 8 2.14 -17.04 1.01
N ASP A 9 1.41 -18.11 0.72
CA ASP A 9 1.83 -19.15 -0.21
C ASP A 9 1.71 -18.70 -1.67
N HIS A 10 0.91 -17.67 -1.93
CA HIS A 10 0.54 -17.18 -3.26
C HIS A 10 0.93 -15.72 -3.52
N GLY A 11 1.56 -15.04 -2.55
CA GLY A 11 2.00 -13.65 -2.67
C GLY A 11 3.01 -13.46 -3.80
N VAL A 12 2.63 -12.68 -4.84
CA VAL A 12 3.47 -12.43 -6.01
C VAL A 12 3.64 -10.94 -6.18
N MET A 13 4.89 -10.49 -6.26
CA MET A 13 5.23 -9.11 -6.58
C MET A 13 6.27 -9.08 -7.69
N GLY A 14 5.87 -8.53 -8.84
CA GLY A 14 6.72 -8.39 -10.02
C GLY A 14 6.14 -9.08 -11.26
N PHE A 15 6.30 -8.45 -12.44
CA PHE A 15 5.70 -8.94 -13.68
C PHE A 15 6.21 -10.34 -14.07
N VAL A 16 7.50 -10.59 -13.88
CA VAL A 16 8.13 -11.88 -14.20
C VAL A 16 7.72 -12.97 -13.20
N GLU A 17 7.59 -12.61 -11.91
CA GLU A 17 7.15 -13.53 -10.86
C GLU A 17 5.67 -13.90 -11.02
N VAL A 18 4.83 -12.94 -11.42
CA VAL A 18 3.42 -13.18 -11.77
C VAL A 18 3.32 -14.21 -12.90
N LEU A 19 4.15 -14.08 -13.94
CA LEU A 19 4.14 -15.04 -15.06
C LEU A 19 4.52 -16.47 -14.63
N LYS A 20 5.50 -16.60 -13.72
CA LYS A 20 5.93 -17.90 -13.19
C LYS A 20 4.86 -18.57 -12.32
N LYS A 21 4.05 -17.78 -11.61
CA LYS A 21 3.00 -18.26 -10.70
C LYS A 21 1.59 -18.28 -11.32
N LEU A 22 1.47 -17.98 -12.61
CA LEU A 22 0.17 -18.08 -13.30
C LEU A 22 -0.50 -19.46 -13.16
N PRO A 23 0.21 -20.59 -13.27
CA PRO A 23 -0.40 -21.92 -13.06
C PRO A 23 -1.00 -22.08 -11.66
N ASP A 24 -0.29 -21.60 -10.62
CA ASP A 24 -0.76 -21.65 -9.23
C ASP A 24 -2.01 -20.78 -9.02
N LEU A 25 -2.05 -19.60 -9.64
CA LEU A 25 -3.23 -18.73 -9.59
C LEU A 25 -4.42 -19.33 -10.33
N PHE A 26 -4.20 -20.04 -11.43
CA PHE A 26 -5.28 -20.76 -12.12
C PHE A 26 -5.80 -21.92 -11.27
N LYS A 27 -4.90 -22.69 -10.65
CA LYS A 27 -5.28 -23.75 -9.73
C LYS A 27 -6.07 -23.20 -8.54
N LEU A 28 -5.59 -22.13 -7.93
CA LEU A 28 -6.29 -21.48 -6.82
C LEU A 28 -7.70 -21.02 -7.22
N ARG A 29 -7.85 -20.45 -8.43
CA ARG A 29 -9.17 -20.11 -8.97
C ARG A 29 -10.08 -21.33 -9.05
N ASP A 30 -9.57 -22.44 -9.60
CA ASP A 30 -10.34 -23.68 -9.78
C ASP A 30 -10.71 -24.33 -8.44
N ASP A 31 -9.84 -24.20 -7.44
CA ASP A 31 -10.13 -24.65 -6.07
C ASP A 31 -11.19 -23.75 -5.40
N PHE A 32 -11.16 -22.43 -5.61
CA PHE A 32 -12.24 -21.54 -5.19
C PHE A 32 -13.57 -21.87 -5.89
N GLU A 33 -13.53 -22.23 -7.16
CA GLU A 33 -14.72 -22.64 -7.90
C GLU A 33 -15.38 -23.87 -7.27
N LYS A 34 -14.60 -24.91 -6.92
CA LYS A 34 -15.08 -26.11 -6.21
C LYS A 34 -15.70 -25.74 -4.86
N VAL A 35 -15.04 -24.86 -4.08
CA VAL A 35 -15.57 -24.40 -2.80
C VAL A 35 -16.92 -23.70 -2.97
N MET A 36 -17.08 -22.85 -4.02
CA MET A 36 -18.38 -22.23 -4.32
C MET A 36 -19.46 -23.24 -4.65
N ASP A 37 -19.13 -24.30 -5.41
CA ASP A 37 -20.08 -25.34 -5.77
C ASP A 37 -20.49 -26.22 -4.58
N GLU A 38 -19.53 -26.55 -3.71
CA GLU A 38 -19.75 -27.41 -2.53
C GLU A 38 -20.48 -26.67 -1.41
N ARG A 39 -20.05 -25.43 -1.11
CA ARG A 39 -20.54 -24.69 0.05
C ARG A 39 -21.70 -23.75 -0.26
N LYS A 40 -21.93 -23.43 -1.53
CA LYS A 40 -23.00 -22.52 -1.99
C LYS A 40 -23.12 -21.27 -1.13
N PRO A 41 -22.08 -20.44 -1.07
CA PRO A 41 -22.08 -19.25 -0.21
C PRO A 41 -23.18 -18.28 -0.64
N ASP A 42 -23.77 -17.58 0.32
CA ASP A 42 -24.80 -16.56 0.09
C ASP A 42 -24.26 -15.30 -0.58
N CYS A 43 -22.94 -15.04 -0.46
CA CYS A 43 -22.28 -13.87 -1.02
C CYS A 43 -20.77 -14.10 -1.14
N LEU A 44 -20.17 -13.54 -2.19
CA LEU A 44 -18.72 -13.38 -2.31
C LEU A 44 -18.34 -11.93 -2.01
N ILE A 45 -17.49 -11.72 -1.00
CA ILE A 45 -16.90 -10.41 -0.72
C ILE A 45 -15.44 -10.42 -1.18
N THR A 46 -15.11 -9.57 -2.14
CA THR A 46 -13.73 -9.38 -2.60
C THR A 46 -13.13 -8.14 -1.95
N VAL A 47 -11.88 -8.23 -1.51
CA VAL A 47 -11.15 -7.10 -0.89
C VAL A 47 -9.87 -6.86 -1.66
N ASP A 48 -9.75 -5.66 -2.29
CA ASP A 48 -8.57 -5.27 -3.08
C ASP A 48 -8.13 -6.33 -4.12
N TYR A 49 -6.85 -6.38 -4.49
CA TYR A 49 -6.20 -7.35 -5.39
C TYR A 49 -7.00 -7.63 -6.68
N PRO A 50 -7.32 -6.60 -7.47
CA PRO A 50 -8.29 -6.69 -8.56
C PRO A 50 -7.88 -7.65 -9.68
N GLY A 51 -6.59 -7.91 -9.88
CA GLY A 51 -6.09 -8.83 -10.90
C GLY A 51 -6.62 -10.26 -10.75
N PHE A 52 -6.76 -10.74 -9.53
CA PHE A 52 -7.29 -12.06 -9.21
C PHE A 52 -8.77 -12.00 -8.82
N ASN A 53 -9.12 -11.10 -7.91
CA ASN A 53 -10.46 -11.00 -7.35
C ASN A 53 -11.56 -10.75 -8.40
N MET A 54 -11.27 -10.01 -9.46
CA MET A 54 -12.25 -9.83 -10.55
C MET A 54 -12.51 -11.11 -11.36
N LYS A 55 -11.59 -12.08 -11.34
CA LYS A 55 -11.84 -13.40 -11.94
C LYS A 55 -12.75 -14.24 -11.05
N LEU A 56 -12.56 -14.18 -9.73
CA LEU A 56 -13.44 -14.84 -8.76
C LEU A 56 -14.84 -14.20 -8.76
N ALA A 57 -14.91 -12.86 -8.81
CA ALA A 57 -16.16 -12.13 -8.92
C ALA A 57 -16.97 -12.57 -10.16
N LYS A 58 -16.29 -12.72 -11.30
CA LYS A 58 -16.98 -13.22 -12.51
C LYS A 58 -17.47 -14.66 -12.32
N LEU A 59 -16.69 -15.55 -11.73
CA LEU A 59 -17.11 -16.93 -11.46
C LEU A 59 -18.34 -16.96 -10.54
N ALA A 60 -18.34 -16.19 -9.46
CA ALA A 60 -19.46 -16.10 -8.53
C ALA A 60 -20.72 -15.56 -9.23
N HIS A 61 -20.58 -14.47 -9.99
CA HIS A 61 -21.66 -13.88 -10.76
C HIS A 61 -22.26 -14.89 -11.77
N ASP A 62 -21.41 -15.63 -12.52
CA ASP A 62 -21.87 -16.63 -13.48
C ASP A 62 -22.62 -17.81 -12.81
N LYS A 63 -22.35 -18.05 -11.51
CA LYS A 63 -23.05 -19.05 -10.67
C LYS A 63 -24.28 -18.47 -9.93
N GLY A 64 -24.59 -17.19 -10.11
CA GLY A 64 -25.70 -16.52 -9.42
C GLY A 64 -25.44 -16.19 -7.95
N ILE A 65 -24.17 -16.20 -7.53
CA ILE A 65 -23.75 -15.83 -6.18
C ILE A 65 -23.56 -14.30 -6.15
N PRO A 66 -24.26 -13.57 -5.27
CA PRO A 66 -24.08 -12.13 -5.14
C PRO A 66 -22.63 -11.73 -4.82
N VAL A 67 -22.14 -10.64 -5.43
CA VAL A 67 -20.76 -10.18 -5.29
C VAL A 67 -20.71 -8.77 -4.72
N VAL A 68 -19.97 -8.59 -3.64
CA VAL A 68 -19.62 -7.28 -3.07
C VAL A 68 -18.12 -7.04 -3.28
N SER A 69 -17.75 -5.91 -3.89
CA SER A 69 -16.35 -5.53 -4.03
C SER A 69 -16.02 -4.39 -3.06
N TYR A 70 -15.22 -4.69 -2.05
CA TYR A 70 -14.66 -3.71 -1.13
C TYR A 70 -13.23 -3.36 -1.56
N ILE A 71 -12.88 -2.08 -1.57
CA ILE A 71 -11.64 -1.57 -2.18
C ILE A 71 -11.59 -1.99 -3.66
N ALA A 72 -12.51 -1.47 -4.43
CA ALA A 72 -12.70 -1.82 -5.83
C ALA A 72 -11.50 -1.39 -6.70
N PRO A 73 -11.34 -1.95 -7.90
CA PRO A 73 -10.24 -1.58 -8.80
C PRO A 73 -10.15 -0.08 -9.04
N SER A 74 -8.93 0.50 -9.00
CA SER A 74 -8.68 1.93 -9.26
C SER A 74 -9.01 2.29 -10.71
N ALA A 75 -10.29 2.42 -11.03
CA ALA A 75 -10.78 2.78 -12.36
C ALA A 75 -10.71 4.28 -12.66
N TRP A 76 -10.45 5.11 -11.65
CA TRP A 76 -10.40 6.56 -11.73
C TRP A 76 -9.09 7.09 -12.36
N ALA A 77 -7.96 6.40 -12.09
CA ALA A 77 -6.65 6.86 -12.54
C ALA A 77 -6.36 6.53 -14.01
N TRP A 78 -6.85 5.38 -14.47
CA TRP A 78 -6.62 4.88 -15.82
C TRP A 78 -7.62 3.77 -16.13
N HIS A 79 -8.10 3.70 -17.37
CA HIS A 79 -9.08 2.71 -17.80
C HIS A 79 -10.48 2.80 -17.16
N LYS A 80 -11.19 3.92 -17.37
CA LYS A 80 -12.62 4.04 -17.01
C LYS A 80 -13.47 2.86 -17.50
N SER A 81 -13.05 2.15 -18.56
CA SER A 81 -13.69 0.92 -19.02
C SER A 81 -13.68 -0.23 -17.99
N ARG A 82 -12.77 -0.21 -16.99
CA ARG A 82 -12.80 -1.16 -15.89
C ARG A 82 -14.03 -1.02 -15.01
N ALA A 83 -14.44 0.21 -14.72
CA ALA A 83 -15.65 0.44 -13.93
C ALA A 83 -16.87 -0.19 -14.59
N LYS A 84 -17.00 -0.07 -15.94
CA LYS A 84 -18.08 -0.72 -16.70
C LYS A 84 -18.02 -2.26 -16.65
N LYS A 85 -16.83 -2.84 -16.57
CA LYS A 85 -16.68 -4.31 -16.41
C LYS A 85 -17.08 -4.73 -15.00
N VAL A 86 -16.64 -3.99 -13.99
CA VAL A 86 -17.02 -4.23 -12.59
C VAL A 86 -18.54 -4.13 -12.42
N ALA A 87 -19.16 -3.08 -12.94
CA ALA A 87 -20.61 -2.88 -12.88
C ALA A 87 -21.45 -4.02 -13.46
N LYS A 88 -20.86 -4.87 -14.31
CA LYS A 88 -21.55 -6.02 -14.92
C LYS A 88 -21.52 -7.29 -14.09
N ILE A 89 -20.54 -7.41 -13.19
CA ILE A 89 -20.26 -8.68 -12.47
C ILE A 89 -20.26 -8.50 -10.94
N VAL A 90 -20.43 -7.28 -10.45
CA VAL A 90 -20.44 -6.96 -9.03
C VAL A 90 -21.79 -6.32 -8.68
N ASP A 91 -22.49 -6.89 -7.73
CA ASP A 91 -23.81 -6.42 -7.31
C ASP A 91 -23.72 -5.14 -6.46
N LYS A 92 -22.64 -5.00 -5.66
CA LYS A 92 -22.40 -3.81 -4.87
C LYS A 92 -20.92 -3.48 -4.80
N VAL A 93 -20.59 -2.22 -5.10
CA VAL A 93 -19.23 -1.65 -4.94
C VAL A 93 -19.19 -0.81 -3.68
N ALA A 94 -18.35 -1.20 -2.72
CA ALA A 94 -18.06 -0.42 -1.53
C ALA A 94 -16.73 0.32 -1.76
N CYS A 95 -16.81 1.59 -2.19
CA CYS A 95 -15.64 2.40 -2.47
C CYS A 95 -15.13 3.13 -1.22
N ILE A 96 -13.81 3.34 -1.15
CA ILE A 96 -13.14 3.92 0.01
C ILE A 96 -12.73 5.38 -0.20
N PHE A 97 -12.79 5.88 -1.44
CA PHE A 97 -12.54 7.28 -1.75
C PHE A 97 -13.78 7.94 -2.37
N PRO A 98 -14.09 9.21 -2.01
CA PRO A 98 -15.27 9.90 -2.53
C PRO A 98 -15.31 10.00 -4.06
N PHE A 99 -14.17 10.24 -4.70
CA PHE A 99 -14.07 10.36 -6.16
C PHE A 99 -14.30 9.05 -6.92
N GLU A 100 -14.16 7.89 -6.26
CA GLU A 100 -14.47 6.59 -6.84
C GLU A 100 -15.98 6.41 -7.01
N TYR A 101 -16.76 6.99 -6.10
CA TYR A 101 -18.22 6.91 -6.14
C TYR A 101 -18.78 7.39 -7.48
N ASP A 102 -18.36 8.55 -7.94
CA ASP A 102 -18.86 9.13 -9.20
C ASP A 102 -18.45 8.26 -10.39
N VAL A 103 -17.21 7.78 -10.43
CA VAL A 103 -16.70 6.92 -11.52
C VAL A 103 -17.49 5.61 -11.64
N TYR A 104 -17.80 4.97 -10.52
CA TYR A 104 -18.57 3.72 -10.52
C TYR A 104 -20.05 3.96 -10.78
N LYS A 105 -20.63 5.05 -10.27
CA LYS A 105 -22.01 5.46 -10.54
C LYS A 105 -22.23 5.76 -12.01
N GLU A 106 -21.35 6.53 -12.64
CA GLU A 106 -21.38 6.81 -14.08
C GLU A 106 -21.24 5.53 -14.92
N ALA A 107 -20.53 4.53 -14.42
CA ALA A 107 -20.41 3.23 -15.08
C ALA A 107 -21.65 2.33 -14.93
N GLY A 108 -22.66 2.75 -14.15
CA GLY A 108 -23.90 2.01 -13.89
C GLY A 108 -23.80 0.98 -12.77
N ALA A 109 -22.77 1.04 -11.91
CA ALA A 109 -22.66 0.18 -10.74
C ALA A 109 -23.56 0.66 -9.60
N TYR A 110 -24.06 -0.29 -8.80
CA TYR A 110 -24.60 0.04 -7.48
C TYR A 110 -23.43 0.27 -6.52
N VAL A 111 -23.17 1.52 -6.21
CA VAL A 111 -21.98 1.95 -5.45
C VAL A 111 -22.36 2.68 -4.18
N GLU A 112 -21.61 2.45 -3.12
CA GLU A 112 -21.71 3.15 -1.85
C GLU A 112 -20.32 3.59 -1.38
N PHE A 113 -20.21 4.83 -0.94
CA PHE A 113 -19.00 5.33 -0.28
C PHE A 113 -19.05 4.93 1.20
N VAL A 114 -18.15 4.05 1.62
CA VAL A 114 -18.13 3.49 2.97
C VAL A 114 -17.00 4.08 3.85
N GLY A 115 -16.19 4.97 3.30
CA GLY A 115 -15.02 5.53 3.98
C GLY A 115 -13.79 4.63 3.89
N HIS A 116 -12.63 5.22 4.20
CA HIS A 116 -11.35 4.53 4.13
C HIS A 116 -11.04 3.83 5.46
N PRO A 117 -10.73 2.52 5.48
CA PRO A 117 -10.50 1.76 6.71
C PRO A 117 -9.33 2.30 7.55
N LEU A 118 -8.35 2.93 6.94
CA LEU A 118 -7.23 3.53 7.67
C LEU A 118 -7.67 4.63 8.65
N VAL A 119 -8.79 5.30 8.42
CA VAL A 119 -9.33 6.32 9.36
C VAL A 119 -9.62 5.72 10.73
N ASP A 120 -10.02 4.45 10.76
CA ASP A 120 -10.32 3.74 12.00
C ASP A 120 -9.08 3.07 12.61
N ILE A 121 -8.13 2.65 11.76
CA ILE A 121 -6.96 1.84 12.14
C ILE A 121 -5.78 2.72 12.56
N VAL A 122 -5.57 3.86 11.87
CA VAL A 122 -4.40 4.72 12.10
C VAL A 122 -4.59 5.53 13.37
N LYS A 123 -4.10 4.98 14.47
CA LYS A 123 -4.14 5.63 15.79
C LYS A 123 -2.83 5.34 16.52
N PRO A 124 -2.11 6.38 16.98
CA PRO A 124 -1.00 6.21 17.92
C PRO A 124 -1.50 5.51 19.19
N SER A 125 -0.66 4.65 19.76
CA SER A 125 -0.96 3.85 20.94
C SER A 125 -0.16 4.28 22.17
N MET A 126 0.98 4.92 21.96
CA MET A 126 1.88 5.43 23.00
C MET A 126 1.50 6.86 23.42
N THR A 127 1.88 7.24 24.63
CA THR A 127 1.93 8.66 25.00
C THR A 127 3.01 9.37 24.16
N LYS A 128 2.96 10.69 24.12
CA LYS A 128 3.95 11.48 23.38
C LYS A 128 5.38 11.23 23.89
N GLU A 129 5.54 11.13 25.19
CA GLU A 129 6.83 10.89 25.87
C GLU A 129 7.38 9.49 25.52
N GLU A 130 6.53 8.47 25.54
CA GLU A 130 6.90 7.11 25.14
C GLU A 130 7.29 7.04 23.66
N ALA A 131 6.52 7.68 22.78
CA ALA A 131 6.80 7.73 21.35
C ALA A 131 8.11 8.49 21.04
N MET A 132 8.38 9.58 21.74
CA MET A 132 9.66 10.31 21.63
C MET A 132 10.83 9.44 22.08
N ALA A 133 10.71 8.74 23.21
CA ALA A 133 11.74 7.82 23.70
C ALA A 133 11.94 6.65 22.71
N PHE A 134 10.87 6.06 22.21
CA PHE A 134 10.92 5.01 21.18
C PHE A 134 11.62 5.50 19.90
N ALA A 135 11.30 6.69 19.43
CA ALA A 135 11.93 7.32 18.29
C ALA A 135 13.39 7.75 18.55
N GLY A 136 13.78 7.94 19.82
CA GLY A 136 15.05 8.60 20.19
C GLY A 136 15.04 10.09 19.88
N LYS A 137 13.86 10.72 19.91
CA LYS A 137 13.71 12.16 19.69
C LYS A 137 14.01 12.91 20.97
N GLU A 138 15.00 13.79 20.91
CA GLU A 138 15.28 14.74 21.99
C GLU A 138 14.35 15.95 21.91
N GLU A 139 14.00 16.50 23.07
CA GLU A 139 13.16 17.70 23.13
C GLU A 139 13.82 18.88 22.41
N GLY A 140 13.03 19.61 21.62
CA GLY A 140 13.50 20.76 20.84
C GLY A 140 14.27 20.39 19.56
N LYS A 141 14.67 19.12 19.36
CA LYS A 141 15.35 18.68 18.13
C LYS A 141 14.36 18.18 17.07
N LYS A 142 14.76 18.31 15.82
CA LYS A 142 13.96 17.83 14.67
C LYS A 142 14.18 16.37 14.42
N LEU A 143 13.09 15.65 14.12
CA LEU A 143 13.09 14.24 13.76
C LEU A 143 12.50 14.06 12.35
N ILE A 144 13.26 13.45 11.47
CA ILE A 144 12.80 13.14 10.11
C ILE A 144 12.75 11.62 9.92
N LEU A 145 11.61 11.14 9.42
CA LEU A 145 11.46 9.74 9.05
C LEU A 145 11.96 9.50 7.62
N LEU A 146 12.72 8.43 7.44
CA LEU A 146 13.13 7.93 6.13
C LEU A 146 12.32 6.67 5.83
N MET A 147 11.38 6.75 4.88
CA MET A 147 10.47 5.66 4.54
C MET A 147 10.73 5.17 3.10
N PRO A 148 11.74 4.31 2.89
CA PRO A 148 12.19 3.91 1.55
C PRO A 148 11.27 2.90 0.86
N GLY A 149 10.24 2.41 1.53
CA GLY A 149 9.30 1.40 1.04
C GLY A 149 9.33 0.10 1.82
N SER A 150 8.50 -0.84 1.41
CA SER A 150 8.32 -2.15 2.06
C SER A 150 8.74 -3.35 1.21
N ARG A 151 9.28 -3.10 0.00
CA ARG A 151 9.70 -4.12 -0.95
C ARG A 151 11.17 -3.98 -1.28
N LEU A 152 11.88 -5.08 -1.49
CA LEU A 152 13.31 -5.07 -1.82
C LEU A 152 13.65 -4.15 -2.99
N MET A 153 12.88 -4.21 -4.08
CA MET A 153 13.09 -3.34 -5.24
C MET A 153 12.87 -1.84 -4.95
N GLU A 154 11.97 -1.52 -4.03
CA GLU A 154 11.77 -0.14 -3.56
C GLU A 154 12.99 0.31 -2.76
N ILE A 155 13.43 -0.49 -1.80
CA ILE A 155 14.63 -0.22 -0.99
C ILE A 155 15.86 0.03 -1.89
N GLU A 156 16.12 -0.85 -2.84
CA GLU A 156 17.26 -0.71 -3.76
C GLU A 156 17.26 0.61 -4.53
N LYS A 157 16.09 1.06 -4.97
CA LYS A 157 15.94 2.26 -5.80
C LYS A 157 15.83 3.54 -5.00
N MET A 158 15.10 3.49 -3.88
CA MET A 158 14.69 4.70 -3.15
C MET A 158 15.64 5.04 -2.00
N LEU A 159 16.13 4.02 -1.25
CA LEU A 159 16.98 4.25 -0.08
C LEU A 159 18.23 5.09 -0.38
N PRO A 160 19.00 4.85 -1.47
CA PRO A 160 20.13 5.71 -1.79
C PRO A 160 19.74 7.18 -1.98
N THR A 161 18.62 7.44 -2.63
CA THR A 161 18.13 8.81 -2.86
C THR A 161 17.73 9.48 -1.53
N LEU A 162 17.05 8.74 -0.64
CA LEU A 162 16.66 9.28 0.68
C LEU A 162 17.87 9.55 1.56
N LEU A 163 18.88 8.68 1.54
CA LEU A 163 20.13 8.88 2.30
C LEU A 163 20.90 10.10 1.80
N GLU A 164 20.99 10.31 0.48
CA GLU A 164 21.62 11.52 -0.06
C GLU A 164 20.86 12.80 0.31
N ALA A 165 19.53 12.78 0.27
CA ALA A 165 18.72 13.88 0.75
C ALA A 165 18.94 14.13 2.26
N ALA A 166 19.00 13.07 3.06
CA ALA A 166 19.27 13.17 4.49
C ALA A 166 20.66 13.77 4.80
N LYS A 167 21.70 13.45 4.00
CA LYS A 167 23.04 14.09 4.12
C LYS A 167 22.95 15.60 3.87
N ILE A 168 22.22 16.03 2.84
CA ILE A 168 22.05 17.44 2.54
C ILE A 168 21.34 18.16 3.70
N ILE A 169 20.28 17.54 4.23
CA ILE A 169 19.54 18.07 5.37
C ILE A 169 20.43 18.14 6.61
N LYS A 170 21.17 17.07 6.93
CA LYS A 170 22.08 17.01 8.09
C LYS A 170 23.13 18.11 8.04
N LYS A 171 23.62 18.43 6.84
CA LYS A 171 24.61 19.53 6.65
C LYS A 171 24.01 20.91 6.96
N GLN A 172 22.71 21.11 6.67
CA GLN A 172 22.01 22.38 6.91
C GLN A 172 21.42 22.46 8.32
N LEU A 173 21.03 21.33 8.90
CA LEU A 173 20.44 21.17 10.23
C LEU A 173 21.23 20.12 11.03
N PRO A 174 22.39 20.49 11.62
CA PRO A 174 23.25 19.53 12.29
C PRO A 174 22.60 18.73 13.44
N GLU A 175 21.61 19.33 14.11
CA GLU A 175 20.91 18.70 15.25
C GLU A 175 19.75 17.79 14.82
N VAL A 176 19.46 17.64 13.49
CA VAL A 176 18.40 16.76 13.04
C VAL A 176 18.76 15.30 13.28
N SER A 177 17.79 14.50 13.73
CA SER A 177 17.89 13.04 13.83
C SER A 177 17.05 12.36 12.76
N PHE A 178 17.45 11.15 12.39
CA PHE A 178 16.75 10.34 11.40
C PHE A 178 16.35 9.00 11.98
N VAL A 179 15.11 8.59 11.68
CA VAL A 179 14.58 7.26 12.01
C VAL A 179 14.05 6.61 10.75
N MET A 180 14.30 5.32 10.62
CA MET A 180 13.83 4.50 9.49
C MET A 180 12.98 3.35 10.03
N PRO A 181 11.64 3.45 9.93
CA PRO A 181 10.78 2.31 10.23
C PRO A 181 10.98 1.20 9.19
N ARG A 182 11.32 0.01 9.65
CA ARG A 182 11.56 -1.16 8.82
C ARG A 182 10.29 -1.99 8.66
N ALA A 183 9.95 -2.34 7.43
CA ALA A 183 8.97 -3.39 7.18
C ALA A 183 9.59 -4.77 7.51
N GLY A 184 8.86 -5.64 8.21
CA GLY A 184 9.35 -6.96 8.63
C GLY A 184 9.81 -7.86 7.49
N THR A 185 9.39 -7.58 6.25
CA THR A 185 9.80 -8.28 5.03
C THR A 185 11.22 -7.92 4.55
N ILE A 186 11.80 -6.84 5.09
CA ILE A 186 13.11 -6.33 4.67
C ILE A 186 14.19 -6.79 5.65
N PRO A 187 15.27 -7.47 5.21
CA PRO A 187 16.40 -7.83 6.06
C PRO A 187 17.04 -6.58 6.67
N ILE A 188 17.24 -6.59 7.99
CA ILE A 188 17.84 -5.46 8.70
C ILE A 188 19.26 -5.18 8.20
N SER A 189 20.05 -6.24 7.95
CA SER A 189 21.42 -6.14 7.47
C SER A 189 21.56 -5.35 6.17
N LEU A 190 20.58 -5.45 5.27
CA LEU A 190 20.56 -4.67 4.03
C LEU A 190 20.45 -3.17 4.30
N LEU A 191 19.64 -2.78 5.28
CA LEU A 191 19.47 -1.38 5.66
C LEU A 191 20.70 -0.85 6.38
N GLU A 192 21.24 -1.62 7.33
CA GLU A 192 22.45 -1.30 8.09
C GLU A 192 23.64 -1.07 7.17
N GLU A 193 23.89 -1.97 6.20
CA GLU A 193 24.96 -1.83 5.21
C GLU A 193 24.87 -0.48 4.46
N LYS A 194 23.67 -0.15 3.96
CA LYS A 194 23.46 1.09 3.20
C LYS A 194 23.57 2.34 4.06
N ILE A 195 23.08 2.28 5.29
CA ILE A 195 23.17 3.39 6.25
C ILE A 195 24.64 3.60 6.62
N GLN A 196 25.39 2.55 6.96
CA GLN A 196 26.80 2.62 7.28
C GLN A 196 27.60 3.20 6.11
N ALA A 197 27.37 2.74 4.89
CA ALA A 197 28.03 3.27 3.70
C ALA A 197 27.71 4.76 3.46
N SER A 198 26.57 5.25 3.94
CA SER A 198 26.20 6.67 3.83
C SER A 198 26.95 7.57 4.82
N GLY A 199 27.47 7.04 5.92
CA GLY A 199 28.07 7.80 7.01
C GLY A 199 27.06 8.59 7.88
N LEU A 200 25.75 8.33 7.72
CA LEU A 200 24.71 8.91 8.55
C LEU A 200 24.43 8.03 9.77
N ASP A 201 24.06 8.68 10.86
CA ASP A 201 23.43 8.02 12.01
C ASP A 201 21.91 7.99 11.77
N VAL A 202 21.37 6.80 11.54
CA VAL A 202 19.93 6.56 11.30
C VAL A 202 19.48 5.41 12.19
N LYS A 203 18.57 5.68 13.11
CA LYS A 203 17.97 4.66 13.96
C LYS A 203 16.97 3.83 13.15
N ILE A 204 17.15 2.52 13.10
CA ILE A 204 16.16 1.59 12.53
C ILE A 204 15.19 1.21 13.65
N THR A 205 13.88 1.21 13.33
CA THR A 205 12.82 0.76 14.23
C THR A 205 11.94 -0.28 13.55
N GLU A 206 11.17 -1.03 14.34
CA GLU A 206 10.23 -2.03 13.86
C GLU A 206 8.90 -1.89 14.59
N GLY A 207 7.79 -1.88 13.84
CA GLY A 207 6.46 -1.63 14.40
C GLY A 207 6.24 -0.19 14.87
N ASN A 208 5.10 0.05 15.50
CA ASN A 208 4.71 1.31 16.13
C ASN A 208 4.83 2.54 15.18
N ASN A 209 4.54 2.34 13.89
CA ASN A 209 4.72 3.39 12.89
C ASN A 209 3.86 4.62 13.18
N TYR A 210 2.63 4.43 13.69
CA TYR A 210 1.72 5.55 13.98
C TYR A 210 2.22 6.40 15.15
N ASP A 211 2.90 5.76 16.11
CA ASP A 211 3.54 6.45 17.23
C ASP A 211 4.72 7.29 16.73
N LEU A 212 5.54 6.76 15.81
CA LEU A 212 6.60 7.53 15.15
C LEU A 212 6.03 8.71 14.37
N PHE A 213 4.93 8.52 13.63
CA PHE A 213 4.30 9.58 12.84
C PHE A 213 3.79 10.71 13.73
N SER A 214 3.31 10.40 14.94
CA SER A 214 2.76 11.38 15.87
C SER A 214 3.82 12.32 16.45
N VAL A 215 5.10 11.92 16.46
CA VAL A 215 6.19 12.70 17.07
C VAL A 215 7.23 13.20 16.05
N ALA A 216 7.22 12.71 14.83
CA ALA A 216 8.11 13.17 13.78
C ALA A 216 7.71 14.57 13.27
N ASP A 217 8.68 15.32 12.76
CA ASP A 217 8.44 16.65 12.19
C ASP A 217 8.20 16.59 10.68
N LEU A 218 8.76 15.59 9.99
CA LEU A 218 8.65 15.40 8.55
C LEU A 218 8.96 13.96 8.19
N ALA A 219 8.42 13.50 7.04
CA ALA A 219 8.83 12.25 6.43
C ALA A 219 9.37 12.46 5.01
N LEU A 220 10.45 11.77 4.67
CA LEU A 220 10.85 11.51 3.29
C LEU A 220 10.35 10.13 2.93
N ALA A 221 9.33 10.03 2.09
CA ALA A 221 8.57 8.82 1.89
C ALA A 221 8.50 8.37 0.44
N THR A 222 8.66 7.07 0.22
CA THR A 222 8.29 6.45 -1.04
C THR A 222 6.76 6.44 -1.19
N SER A 223 6.26 6.81 -2.37
CA SER A 223 4.82 6.77 -2.66
C SER A 223 4.22 5.39 -2.40
N GLY A 224 3.16 5.34 -1.59
CA GLY A 224 2.46 4.13 -1.19
C GLY A 224 1.42 4.42 -0.10
N THR A 225 0.79 3.39 0.43
CA THR A 225 -0.23 3.51 1.49
C THR A 225 0.29 4.25 2.73
N VAL A 226 1.57 4.09 3.04
CA VAL A 226 2.23 4.73 4.20
C VAL A 226 2.14 6.27 4.16
N THR A 227 2.04 6.88 2.98
CA THR A 227 1.91 8.34 2.86
C THR A 227 0.52 8.82 3.29
N LEU A 228 -0.52 8.02 3.08
CA LEU A 228 -1.85 8.29 3.61
C LEU A 228 -1.90 8.07 5.12
N GLU A 229 -1.27 7.02 5.63
CA GLU A 229 -1.15 6.76 7.06
C GLU A 229 -0.44 7.92 7.78
N ALA A 230 0.67 8.40 7.23
CA ALA A 230 1.39 9.56 7.76
C ALA A 230 0.51 10.83 7.76
N ALA A 231 -0.23 11.08 6.68
CA ALA A 231 -1.14 12.21 6.58
C ALA A 231 -2.29 12.15 7.61
N LEU A 232 -2.84 10.95 7.86
CA LEU A 232 -3.86 10.73 8.89
C LEU A 232 -3.34 10.99 10.31
N CYS A 233 -2.05 10.80 10.54
CA CYS A 233 -1.37 11.20 11.79
C CYS A 233 -0.97 12.69 11.81
N GLY A 234 -1.28 13.48 10.79
CA GLY A 234 -0.89 14.88 10.68
C GLY A 234 0.58 15.12 10.30
N LEU A 235 1.32 14.07 9.92
CA LEU A 235 2.72 14.17 9.54
C LEU A 235 2.87 14.64 8.08
N GLY A 236 3.48 15.80 7.88
CA GLY A 236 3.89 16.28 6.56
C GLY A 236 4.91 15.36 5.91
N SER A 237 4.77 15.11 4.60
CA SER A 237 5.66 14.19 3.88
C SER A 237 6.13 14.78 2.55
N VAL A 238 7.42 14.63 2.26
CA VAL A 238 7.95 14.78 0.90
C VAL A 238 7.90 13.42 0.23
N ILE A 239 7.01 13.29 -0.74
CA ILE A 239 6.77 12.02 -1.42
C ILE A 239 7.67 11.92 -2.65
N VAL A 240 8.43 10.84 -2.74
CA VAL A 240 9.35 10.58 -3.85
C VAL A 240 9.10 9.20 -4.43
N TYR A 241 9.31 9.08 -5.74
CA TYR A 241 9.26 7.78 -6.41
C TYR A 241 10.21 7.76 -7.61
N LYS A 242 11.02 6.73 -7.70
CA LYS A 242 11.96 6.54 -8.81
C LYS A 242 11.58 5.28 -9.59
N THR A 243 11.23 5.46 -10.85
CA THR A 243 10.92 4.35 -11.76
C THR A 243 11.85 4.36 -12.97
N ASN A 244 11.78 3.31 -13.79
CA ASN A 244 12.50 3.26 -15.05
C ASN A 244 11.98 4.37 -15.99
N PRO A 245 12.85 5.10 -16.72
CA PRO A 245 12.45 6.16 -17.64
C PRO A 245 11.39 5.73 -18.67
N VAL A 246 11.48 4.50 -19.20
CA VAL A 246 10.49 3.96 -20.14
C VAL A 246 9.13 3.80 -19.45
N THR A 247 9.11 3.24 -18.25
CA THR A 247 7.88 3.10 -17.45
C THR A 247 7.28 4.46 -17.11
N TYR A 248 8.12 5.45 -16.78
CA TYR A 248 7.68 6.82 -16.52
C TYR A 248 7.01 7.45 -17.74
N PHE A 249 7.65 7.33 -18.91
CA PHE A 249 7.12 7.87 -20.17
C PHE A 249 5.77 7.23 -20.53
N ILE A 250 5.66 5.91 -20.43
CA ILE A 250 4.41 5.18 -20.68
C ILE A 250 3.33 5.59 -19.67
N ALA A 251 3.68 5.68 -18.39
CA ALA A 251 2.73 6.09 -17.35
C ALA A 251 2.22 7.51 -17.61
N LYS A 252 3.09 8.44 -17.99
CA LYS A 252 2.72 9.83 -18.33
C LYS A 252 1.74 9.93 -19.51
N LEU A 253 1.79 8.98 -20.44
CA LEU A 253 0.86 8.93 -21.57
C LEU A 253 -0.51 8.30 -21.20
N LEU A 254 -0.51 7.37 -20.24
CA LEU A 254 -1.70 6.57 -19.93
C LEU A 254 -2.47 7.08 -18.70
N VAL A 255 -1.79 7.79 -17.80
CA VAL A 255 -2.37 8.26 -16.54
C VAL A 255 -2.82 9.71 -16.71
N ASN A 256 -4.11 9.91 -16.57
CA ASN A 256 -4.74 11.23 -16.65
C ASN A 256 -5.22 11.60 -15.23
N ILE A 257 -4.30 12.07 -14.40
CA ILE A 257 -4.57 12.62 -13.07
C ILE A 257 -4.45 14.14 -13.18
N PRO A 258 -5.42 14.90 -12.63
CA PRO A 258 -5.36 16.37 -12.59
C PRO A 258 -4.16 16.87 -11.75
#